data_a83ac12bc162af3a0e1f42b80dc005a2
#
_entry.id   a83ac12bc162af3a0e1f42b80dc005a2
#
_cell.length_a   1.000
_cell.length_b   1.000
_cell.length_c   1.000
_cell.angle_alpha   90.00
_cell.angle_beta   90.00
_cell.angle_gamma   90.00
#
_symmetry.space_group_name_H-M   'P 1'
#
loop_
_entity.id
_entity.type
_entity.pdbx_description
1 polymer ?
#
loop_
_entity_poly.entity_id
_entity_poly.type
_entity_poly.pdbx_seq_one_letter_code
_entity_poly.pdbx_strand_id
1 'polypeptide(L)'
;MKHVLFAGAAALVLTAPVMAQTATSAADLAAAQAQIDALKQQLEKLEATVDYLKANASAQHKDAAVAAVDVATLKTAADRFTWSGDFRFRHELADQAVDNNSDEHTRQRDRIRVRFGVLAKVNDSLNVKLQLSTINTGNDSARSTNQTLGTSWDRRSVGFDLAYVDWKFDPMANLWLGKMPQPWVTTSSYFWDRDLTPEGAALKFTRGPLFANASYLWLNERNVSGNQAASSDASMAGIQVGWKQNFGKNTFTAAAAYYDVANVQNQVTKYSSVSVAPPGGGDVVTTTCTIDGAFGAGQGTGDNSFGNTTYTGPAPQVGSGTTCTRLLSDFSFWSALLQWDTAVGRFPLTVFADYMQNTAAKVNPKVNKTLDGAAAFGFMFNKASAPKSWEVGVQYEQNGKDAVFGQFVDSDFGGGNTDAKGWVFKGAFVPATNWTLNGTFFLNKLNYDGVPSSDAKHELDYKRVQFDLNYKY
;
A
#
# COMPACT_ATOMS: atom_id res chain seq x y z
N MET A 1 30.23 20.67 -2.91
CA MET A 1 29.07 19.75 -2.87
C MET A 1 28.26 19.76 -1.56
N LYS A 2 28.67 20.47 -0.51
CA LYS A 2 27.98 20.48 0.81
C LYS A 2 26.88 21.53 0.95
N HIS A 3 26.78 22.49 0.04
CA HIS A 3 25.81 23.61 0.15
C HIS A 3 24.48 23.40 -0.61
N VAL A 4 24.36 22.35 -1.44
CA VAL A 4 23.16 22.09 -2.26
C VAL A 4 22.08 21.29 -1.48
N LEU A 5 22.48 20.54 -0.45
CA LEU A 5 21.56 19.69 0.32
C LEU A 5 20.64 20.47 1.28
N PHE A 6 21.11 21.62 1.80
CA PHE A 6 20.29 22.44 2.71
C PHE A 6 19.22 23.28 1.99
N ALA A 7 19.53 23.73 0.76
CA ALA A 7 18.56 24.47 -0.05
C ALA A 7 17.41 23.58 -0.55
N GLY A 8 17.67 22.29 -0.80
CA GLY A 8 16.67 21.34 -1.25
C GLY A 8 15.61 20.98 -0.18
N ALA A 9 16.01 20.86 1.08
CA ALA A 9 15.09 20.53 2.16
C ALA A 9 14.15 21.70 2.49
N ALA A 10 14.64 22.95 2.45
CA ALA A 10 13.81 24.13 2.67
C ALA A 10 12.80 24.36 1.54
N ALA A 11 13.17 24.04 0.28
CA ALA A 11 12.27 24.16 -0.86
C ALA A 11 11.14 23.12 -0.83
N LEU A 12 11.40 21.92 -0.29
CA LEU A 12 10.36 20.86 -0.18
C LEU A 12 9.30 21.17 0.88
N VAL A 13 9.66 21.84 1.96
CA VAL A 13 8.70 22.28 2.99
C VAL A 13 7.83 23.44 2.48
N LEU A 14 8.32 24.24 1.52
CA LEU A 14 7.57 25.34 0.93
C LEU A 14 6.66 24.92 -0.26
N THR A 15 6.82 23.71 -0.81
CA THR A 15 5.99 23.23 -1.91
C THR A 15 4.90 22.23 -1.50
N ALA A 16 4.79 21.89 -0.23
CA ALA A 16 3.63 21.16 0.27
C ALA A 16 2.46 22.16 0.53
N PRO A 17 1.41 22.00 -0.03
CA PRO A 17 0.54 22.30 -0.93
C PRO A 17 -0.87 22.50 -0.77
N VAL A 18 -1.37 23.01 -1.52
CA VAL A 18 -2.77 23.35 -1.72
C VAL A 18 -3.29 22.47 -2.84
N MET A 19 -3.91 21.38 -2.55
CA MET A 19 -4.88 20.70 -3.39
C MET A 19 -5.75 19.72 -2.58
N ALA A 20 -6.54 20.27 -1.66
CA ALA A 20 -7.83 19.68 -1.36
C ALA A 20 -8.86 20.78 -1.57
N GLN A 21 -9.50 20.80 -2.71
CA GLN A 21 -10.70 21.57 -2.92
C GLN A 21 -11.87 20.90 -2.21
N THR A 22 -11.90 21.07 -0.89
CA THR A 22 -13.12 21.19 -0.10
C THR A 22 -13.02 22.57 0.54
N ALA A 23 -14.11 23.30 0.55
CA ALA A 23 -14.20 24.70 0.98
C ALA A 23 -13.37 24.95 2.26
N THR A 24 -12.15 25.41 2.07
CA THR A 24 -11.26 25.83 3.16
C THR A 24 -11.86 27.08 3.76
N SER A 25 -12.19 27.05 5.05
CA SER A 25 -12.74 28.21 5.71
C SER A 25 -11.69 29.35 5.71
N ALA A 26 -12.14 30.59 5.70
CA ALA A 26 -11.24 31.75 5.82
C ALA A 26 -10.31 31.67 7.07
N ALA A 27 -10.72 30.90 8.09
CA ALA A 27 -9.94 30.61 9.28
C ALA A 27 -8.74 29.69 9.00
N ASP A 28 -8.90 28.68 8.14
CA ASP A 28 -7.80 27.77 7.78
C ASP A 28 -6.75 28.46 6.93
N LEU A 29 -7.18 29.38 6.05
CA LEU A 29 -6.28 30.21 5.25
C LEU A 29 -5.48 31.19 6.15
N ALA A 30 -6.14 31.80 7.12
CA ALA A 30 -5.49 32.67 8.11
C ALA A 30 -4.50 31.92 8.99
N ALA A 31 -4.83 30.70 9.42
CA ALA A 31 -3.93 29.83 10.16
C ALA A 31 -2.71 29.41 9.34
N ALA A 32 -2.90 29.03 8.08
CA ALA A 32 -1.81 28.72 7.16
C ALA A 32 -0.92 29.93 6.89
N GLN A 33 -1.51 31.10 6.71
CA GLN A 33 -0.76 32.36 6.54
C GLN A 33 0.06 32.71 7.76
N ALA A 34 -0.50 32.56 8.98
CA ALA A 34 0.21 32.76 10.22
C ALA A 34 1.40 31.80 10.40
N GLN A 35 1.25 30.55 9.96
CA GLN A 35 2.36 29.59 9.95
C GLN A 35 3.45 29.97 8.95
N ILE A 36 3.08 30.44 7.75
CA ILE A 36 4.03 30.92 6.75
C ILE A 36 4.80 32.13 7.28
N ASP A 37 4.14 33.06 7.96
CA ASP A 37 4.78 34.25 8.53
C ASP A 37 5.68 33.90 9.72
N ALA A 38 5.28 32.90 10.53
CA ALA A 38 6.14 32.38 11.59
C ALA A 38 7.38 31.64 11.01
N LEU A 39 7.22 30.89 9.94
CA LEU A 39 8.34 30.23 9.23
C LEU A 39 9.29 31.26 8.58
N LYS A 40 8.75 32.34 7.99
CA LYS A 40 9.57 33.42 7.45
C LYS A 40 10.39 34.14 8.57
N GLN A 41 9.77 34.41 9.72
CA GLN A 41 10.51 34.96 10.87
C GLN A 41 11.60 34.02 11.38
N GLN A 42 11.34 32.69 11.35
CA GLN A 42 12.38 31.72 11.71
C GLN A 42 13.49 31.68 10.66
N LEU A 43 13.15 31.78 9.38
CA LEU A 43 14.14 31.88 8.31
C LEU A 43 15.02 33.11 8.41
N GLU A 44 14.42 34.29 8.64
CA GLU A 44 15.17 35.55 8.86
C GLU A 44 16.10 35.46 10.06
N LYS A 45 15.62 34.85 11.18
CA LYS A 45 16.48 34.61 12.34
C LYS A 45 17.62 33.66 12.04
N LEU A 46 17.35 32.62 11.24
CA LEU A 46 18.38 31.67 10.82
C LEU A 46 19.40 32.31 9.88
N GLU A 47 18.96 33.15 8.95
CA GLU A 47 19.83 33.90 8.03
C GLU A 47 20.70 34.91 8.82
N ALA A 48 20.10 35.66 9.75
CA ALA A 48 20.83 36.56 10.65
C ALA A 48 21.86 35.82 11.50
N THR A 49 21.52 34.61 11.98
CA THR A 49 22.45 33.75 12.73
C THR A 49 23.58 33.25 11.86
N VAL A 50 23.31 32.87 10.63
CA VAL A 50 24.31 32.44 9.62
C VAL A 50 25.24 33.60 9.26
N ASP A 51 24.72 34.81 9.09
CA ASP A 51 25.52 35.99 8.75
C ASP A 51 26.34 36.47 9.96
N TYR A 52 25.81 36.40 11.19
CA TYR A 52 26.58 36.61 12.41
C TYR A 52 27.72 35.60 12.57
N LEU A 53 27.46 34.31 12.26
CA LEU A 53 28.50 33.28 12.29
C LEU A 53 29.55 33.47 11.19
N LYS A 54 29.18 33.94 9.99
CA LYS A 54 30.10 34.30 8.93
C LYS A 54 30.97 35.52 9.28
N ALA A 55 30.36 36.55 9.87
CA ALA A 55 31.08 37.75 10.29
C ALA A 55 32.08 37.49 11.44
N ASN A 56 31.72 36.63 12.38
CA ASN A 56 32.61 36.23 13.47
C ASN A 56 33.71 35.24 13.03
N ALA A 57 33.45 34.38 12.01
CA ALA A 57 34.47 33.49 11.46
C ALA A 57 35.64 34.23 10.78
N SER A 58 35.39 35.47 10.32
CA SER A 58 36.44 36.32 9.74
C SER A 58 37.27 37.09 10.76
N ALA A 59 36.84 37.12 12.03
CA ALA A 59 37.49 37.97 13.07
C ALA A 59 38.37 37.20 14.07
N GLN A 60 38.39 35.89 14.13
CA GLN A 60 39.14 35.15 15.15
C GLN A 60 39.79 33.86 14.68
N HIS A 61 41.06 33.92 14.41
CA HIS A 61 41.97 32.77 14.25
C HIS A 61 42.24 31.96 15.54
N LYS A 62 41.45 32.15 16.60
CA LYS A 62 41.68 31.49 17.91
C LYS A 62 40.71 30.36 18.28
N ASP A 63 39.62 30.13 17.54
CA ASP A 63 38.64 29.14 17.95
C ASP A 63 38.46 27.96 16.98
N ALA A 64 39.51 27.45 16.38
CA ALA A 64 39.48 26.20 15.61
C ALA A 64 38.95 25.00 16.43
N ALA A 65 39.09 25.02 17.75
CA ALA A 65 38.55 23.99 18.65
C ALA A 65 37.03 24.10 18.83
N VAL A 66 36.51 25.34 18.94
CA VAL A 66 35.04 25.59 19.07
C VAL A 66 34.35 25.28 17.75
N ALA A 67 34.92 25.68 16.61
CA ALA A 67 34.41 25.35 15.29
C ALA A 67 34.42 23.83 15.04
N ALA A 68 35.42 23.11 15.56
CA ALA A 68 35.47 21.64 15.45
C ALA A 68 34.39 20.97 16.33
N VAL A 69 34.08 21.50 17.49
CA VAL A 69 32.98 21.03 18.37
C VAL A 69 31.63 21.29 17.71
N ASP A 70 31.41 22.47 17.13
CA ASP A 70 30.17 22.81 16.45
C ASP A 70 29.95 21.93 15.20
N VAL A 71 31.00 21.69 14.38
CA VAL A 71 30.94 20.79 13.25
C VAL A 71 30.69 19.35 13.68
N ALA A 72 31.32 18.90 14.78
CA ALA A 72 31.07 17.56 15.33
C ALA A 72 29.64 17.42 15.85
N THR A 73 29.10 18.45 16.50
CA THR A 73 27.71 18.49 16.99
C THR A 73 26.72 18.50 15.84
N LEU A 74 26.96 19.30 14.80
CA LEU A 74 26.13 19.32 13.58
C LEU A 74 26.20 17.99 12.83
N LYS A 75 27.38 17.37 12.76
CA LYS A 75 27.55 16.05 12.16
C LYS A 75 26.77 15.00 12.97
N THR A 76 26.89 15.00 14.28
CA THR A 76 26.14 14.08 15.17
C THR A 76 24.64 14.29 15.04
N ALA A 77 24.17 15.51 14.89
CA ALA A 77 22.76 15.81 14.63
C ALA A 77 22.32 15.32 13.24
N ALA A 78 23.15 15.53 12.21
CA ALA A 78 22.86 15.07 10.85
C ALA A 78 22.88 13.54 10.73
N ASP A 79 23.77 12.84 11.45
CA ASP A 79 23.90 11.40 11.46
C ASP A 79 22.66 10.69 12.07
N ARG A 80 21.78 11.43 12.76
CA ARG A 80 20.50 10.92 13.24
C ARG A 80 19.45 10.74 12.15
N PHE A 81 19.65 11.36 10.98
CA PHE A 81 18.69 11.32 9.89
C PHE A 81 19.26 10.50 8.72
N THR A 82 18.53 9.45 8.34
CA THR A 82 18.83 8.68 7.14
C THR A 82 17.78 8.97 6.10
N TRP A 83 18.18 9.54 4.99
CA TRP A 83 17.32 9.84 3.85
C TRP A 83 17.26 8.64 2.90
N SER A 84 16.13 8.44 2.29
CA SER A 84 15.91 7.35 1.33
C SER A 84 14.82 7.72 0.34
N GLY A 85 14.86 7.14 -0.84
CA GLY A 85 13.80 7.34 -1.79
C GLY A 85 13.97 6.50 -3.04
N ASP A 86 12.94 6.52 -3.86
CA ASP A 86 12.97 5.91 -5.19
C ASP A 86 12.14 6.72 -6.19
N PHE A 87 12.52 6.58 -7.44
CA PHE A 87 11.78 6.98 -8.61
C PHE A 87 11.52 5.74 -9.46
N ARG A 88 10.28 5.58 -9.95
CA ARG A 88 9.91 4.58 -10.94
C ARG A 88 9.23 5.26 -12.12
N PHE A 89 9.64 4.89 -13.32
CA PHE A 89 8.84 5.05 -14.54
C PHE A 89 8.37 3.66 -14.97
N ARG A 90 7.08 3.50 -15.24
CA ARG A 90 6.46 2.24 -15.68
C ARG A 90 5.74 2.46 -17.00
N HIS A 91 6.06 1.63 -17.99
CA HIS A 91 5.24 1.42 -19.18
C HIS A 91 4.47 0.13 -19.02
N GLU A 92 3.17 0.15 -19.30
CA GLU A 92 2.27 -0.95 -19.02
C GLU A 92 1.31 -1.17 -20.18
N LEU A 93 1.19 -2.44 -20.60
CA LEU A 93 0.21 -2.95 -21.56
C LEU A 93 -0.64 -3.99 -20.84
N ALA A 94 -1.97 -3.88 -20.93
CA ALA A 94 -2.89 -4.84 -20.34
C ALA A 94 -3.99 -5.18 -21.35
N ASP A 95 -4.15 -6.45 -21.62
CA ASP A 95 -5.25 -7.00 -22.40
C ASP A 95 -6.20 -7.71 -21.44
N GLN A 96 -7.46 -7.31 -21.46
CA GLN A 96 -8.51 -7.92 -20.68
C GLN A 96 -9.65 -8.30 -21.62
N ALA A 97 -10.00 -9.56 -21.65
CA ALA A 97 -11.24 -9.97 -22.29
C ALA A 97 -12.42 -9.41 -21.48
N VAL A 98 -13.19 -8.55 -22.09
CA VAL A 98 -14.38 -7.96 -21.49
C VAL A 98 -15.59 -8.58 -22.14
N ASP A 99 -16.43 -9.22 -21.33
CA ASP A 99 -17.77 -9.72 -21.65
C ASP A 99 -18.08 -10.15 -23.09
N ASN A 100 -18.81 -11.20 -23.25
CA ASN A 100 -19.59 -11.75 -24.39
C ASN A 100 -19.28 -11.28 -25.82
N ASN A 101 -18.64 -10.17 -26.01
CA ASN A 101 -18.17 -9.66 -27.29
C ASN A 101 -16.65 -9.91 -27.35
N SER A 102 -16.22 -10.63 -28.37
CA SER A 102 -14.86 -11.06 -28.65
C SER A 102 -13.79 -9.95 -28.74
N ASP A 103 -14.09 -8.73 -28.36
CA ASP A 103 -13.18 -7.61 -28.43
C ASP A 103 -12.30 -7.57 -27.18
N GLU A 104 -11.02 -7.96 -27.34
CA GLU A 104 -9.99 -7.72 -26.35
C GLU A 104 -9.75 -6.20 -26.26
N HIS A 105 -9.90 -5.64 -25.08
CA HIS A 105 -9.55 -4.23 -24.85
C HIS A 105 -8.11 -4.13 -24.35
N THR A 106 -7.22 -3.70 -25.24
CA THR A 106 -5.84 -3.36 -24.87
C THR A 106 -5.79 -1.98 -24.23
N ARG A 107 -5.31 -1.91 -23.01
CA ARG A 107 -5.01 -0.65 -22.32
C ARG A 107 -3.52 -0.43 -22.25
N GLN A 108 -3.05 0.67 -22.81
CA GLN A 108 -1.68 1.15 -22.69
C GLN A 108 -1.64 2.36 -21.75
N ARG A 109 -0.65 2.39 -20.85
CA ARG A 109 -0.45 3.55 -19.98
C ARG A 109 0.98 3.67 -19.49
N ASP A 110 1.38 4.90 -19.25
CA ASP A 110 2.63 5.27 -18.61
C ASP A 110 2.35 5.77 -17.19
N ARG A 111 3.18 5.36 -16.24
CA ARG A 111 2.97 5.68 -14.82
C ARG A 111 4.29 6.10 -14.19
N ILE A 112 4.18 6.94 -13.17
CA ILE A 112 5.31 7.31 -12.31
C ILE A 112 5.02 6.96 -10.85
N ARG A 113 6.09 6.70 -10.11
CA ARG A 113 6.12 6.67 -8.65
C ARG A 113 7.33 7.44 -8.16
N VAL A 114 7.12 8.30 -7.18
CA VAL A 114 8.19 8.98 -6.45
C VAL A 114 7.96 8.75 -4.97
N ARG A 115 8.96 8.27 -4.26
CA ARG A 115 8.96 8.16 -2.80
C ARG A 115 10.15 8.88 -2.22
N PHE A 116 9.92 9.56 -1.11
CA PHE A 116 10.94 10.27 -0.35
C PHE A 116 10.70 10.06 1.13
N GLY A 117 11.69 9.59 1.86
CA GLY A 117 11.56 9.25 3.26
C GLY A 117 12.73 9.65 4.11
N VAL A 118 12.46 9.80 5.39
CA VAL A 118 13.46 10.04 6.43
C VAL A 118 13.23 9.09 7.60
N LEU A 119 14.31 8.48 8.06
CA LEU A 119 14.38 7.77 9.33
C LEU A 119 15.11 8.68 10.31
N ALA A 120 14.43 9.12 11.36
CA ALA A 120 15.01 9.88 12.46
C ALA A 120 15.32 8.95 13.63
N LYS A 121 16.59 8.79 13.97
CA LYS A 121 17.04 8.08 15.18
C LYS A 121 16.91 9.01 16.37
N VAL A 122 15.84 8.84 17.17
CA VAL A 122 15.61 9.67 18.37
C VAL A 122 16.60 9.31 19.46
N ASN A 123 16.77 8.01 19.71
CA ASN A 123 17.77 7.41 20.60
C ASN A 123 18.06 5.97 20.16
N ASP A 124 18.79 5.18 20.98
CA ASP A 124 19.19 3.82 20.62
C ASP A 124 18.02 2.82 20.55
N SER A 125 16.90 3.15 21.18
CA SER A 125 15.71 2.29 21.20
C SER A 125 14.53 2.84 20.39
N LEU A 126 14.57 4.10 19.95
CA LEU A 126 13.42 4.75 19.33
C LEU A 126 13.79 5.41 18.00
N ASN A 127 13.11 4.98 16.95
CA ASN A 127 13.17 5.57 15.64
C ASN A 127 11.79 6.10 15.21
N VAL A 128 11.79 7.16 14.42
CA VAL A 128 10.59 7.67 13.73
C VAL A 128 10.83 7.60 12.23
N LYS A 129 9.93 6.96 11.50
CA LYS A 129 9.98 6.91 10.03
C LYS A 129 8.85 7.73 9.43
N LEU A 130 9.21 8.62 8.51
CA LEU A 130 8.28 9.35 7.66
C LEU A 130 8.61 9.04 6.21
N GLN A 131 7.60 8.84 5.38
CA GLN A 131 7.75 8.68 3.93
C GLN A 131 6.58 9.33 3.21
N LEU A 132 6.89 10.14 2.22
CA LEU A 132 5.95 10.66 1.25
C LEU A 132 6.03 9.80 -0.02
N SER A 133 4.90 9.61 -0.68
CA SER A 133 4.80 8.94 -1.96
C SER A 133 3.81 9.65 -2.87
N THR A 134 3.99 9.52 -4.19
CA THR A 134 2.88 9.72 -5.10
C THR A 134 1.72 8.82 -4.68
N ILE A 135 0.49 9.31 -4.78
CA ILE A 135 -0.71 8.53 -4.43
C ILE A 135 -1.58 8.35 -5.66
N ASN A 136 -2.11 7.15 -5.85
CA ASN A 136 -3.16 6.93 -6.83
C ASN A 136 -4.45 7.59 -6.32
N THR A 137 -5.12 8.36 -7.17
CA THR A 137 -6.42 8.94 -6.85
C THR A 137 -7.51 7.99 -7.32
N GLY A 138 -8.30 7.47 -6.42
CA GLY A 138 -9.38 6.53 -6.72
C GLY A 138 -9.37 5.29 -5.82
N ASN A 139 -10.06 4.26 -6.25
CA ASN A 139 -10.32 3.06 -5.45
C ASN A 139 -9.06 2.24 -5.10
N ASP A 140 -7.97 2.43 -5.85
CA ASP A 140 -6.68 1.72 -5.65
C ASP A 140 -5.67 2.49 -4.79
N SER A 141 -6.06 3.55 -4.10
CA SER A 141 -5.10 4.40 -3.37
C SER A 141 -4.31 3.65 -2.31
N ALA A 142 -4.89 2.64 -1.67
CA ALA A 142 -4.21 1.81 -0.68
C ALA A 142 -3.23 0.78 -1.30
N ARG A 143 -3.49 0.31 -2.53
CA ARG A 143 -2.77 -0.78 -3.19
C ARG A 143 -1.83 -0.30 -4.30
N SER A 144 -1.77 0.99 -4.59
CA SER A 144 -0.89 1.50 -5.65
C SER A 144 -0.45 2.93 -5.38
N THR A 145 0.85 3.10 -5.33
CA THR A 145 1.51 4.41 -5.28
C THR A 145 1.86 4.96 -6.67
N ASN A 146 1.53 4.22 -7.75
CA ASN A 146 1.78 4.66 -9.11
C ASN A 146 0.68 5.61 -9.59
N GLN A 147 1.07 6.73 -10.21
CA GLN A 147 0.17 7.67 -10.88
C GLN A 147 0.26 7.54 -12.39
N THR A 148 -0.89 7.41 -13.05
CA THR A 148 -0.97 7.37 -14.52
C THR A 148 -0.75 8.75 -15.08
N LEU A 149 0.11 8.86 -16.11
CA LEU A 149 0.37 10.08 -16.87
C LEU A 149 -0.70 10.29 -17.94
N GLY A 150 -0.72 11.48 -18.57
CA GLY A 150 -1.61 11.74 -19.71
C GLY A 150 -2.91 12.48 -19.39
N THR A 151 -3.00 13.16 -18.24
CA THR A 151 -4.16 13.98 -17.86
C THR A 151 -3.82 15.45 -18.04
N SER A 152 -3.76 15.92 -19.30
CA SER A 152 -3.56 17.35 -19.65
C SER A 152 -2.46 18.07 -18.84
N TRP A 153 -1.39 17.32 -18.46
CA TRP A 153 -0.27 17.79 -17.64
C TRP A 153 -0.63 18.25 -16.21
N ASP A 154 -1.73 17.76 -15.67
CA ASP A 154 -2.14 18.05 -14.30
C ASP A 154 -1.06 17.70 -13.30
N ARG A 155 -1.01 18.47 -12.21
CA ARG A 155 -0.13 18.21 -11.08
C ARG A 155 -0.48 16.88 -10.41
N ARG A 156 0.54 16.19 -9.89
CA ARG A 156 0.36 14.89 -9.25
C ARG A 156 0.25 15.03 -7.74
N SER A 157 -0.62 14.20 -7.15
CA SER A 157 -0.85 14.20 -5.71
C SER A 157 0.24 13.43 -4.97
N VAL A 158 0.58 13.91 -3.78
CA VAL A 158 1.55 13.30 -2.86
C VAL A 158 0.90 13.16 -1.50
N GLY A 159 1.14 12.07 -0.82
CA GLY A 159 0.60 11.82 0.52
C GLY A 159 1.57 11.08 1.42
N PHE A 160 1.20 10.94 2.70
CA PHE A 160 1.94 10.11 3.65
C PHE A 160 1.76 8.64 3.31
N ASP A 161 2.86 8.00 2.97
CA ASP A 161 2.96 6.56 2.74
C ASP A 161 3.31 5.82 4.03
N LEU A 162 4.28 6.37 4.79
CA LEU A 162 4.63 5.89 6.12
C LEU A 162 4.69 7.07 7.10
N ALA A 163 4.21 6.84 8.32
CA ALA A 163 4.33 7.74 9.45
C ALA A 163 4.21 6.93 10.75
N TYR A 164 5.32 6.38 11.23
CA TYR A 164 5.28 5.49 12.40
C TYR A 164 6.51 5.61 13.29
N VAL A 165 6.32 5.16 14.52
CA VAL A 165 7.35 4.98 15.53
C VAL A 165 7.76 3.50 15.55
N ASP A 166 9.07 3.24 15.58
CA ASP A 166 9.66 1.91 15.85
C ASP A 166 10.37 1.99 17.20
N TRP A 167 9.74 1.41 18.22
CA TRP A 167 10.25 1.40 19.58
C TRP A 167 10.73 0.02 19.98
N LYS A 168 12.05 -0.15 20.03
CA LYS A 168 12.71 -1.35 20.54
C LYS A 168 12.82 -1.26 22.06
N PHE A 169 11.75 -1.62 22.76
CA PHE A 169 11.69 -1.55 24.22
C PHE A 169 12.38 -2.73 24.92
N ASP A 170 12.65 -3.81 24.18
CA ASP A 170 13.39 -5.00 24.61
C ASP A 170 14.31 -5.48 23.47
N PRO A 171 15.47 -6.10 23.76
CA PRO A 171 16.35 -6.66 22.73
C PRO A 171 15.66 -7.62 21.75
N MET A 172 14.60 -8.29 22.18
CA MET A 172 13.84 -9.26 21.39
C MET A 172 12.52 -8.69 20.85
N ALA A 173 12.09 -7.48 21.26
CA ALA A 173 10.76 -6.98 20.96
C ALA A 173 10.75 -5.52 20.53
N ASN A 174 9.97 -5.25 19.47
CA ASN A 174 9.70 -3.92 18.96
C ASN A 174 8.19 -3.66 18.92
N LEU A 175 7.78 -2.45 19.29
CA LEU A 175 6.44 -1.93 19.04
C LEU A 175 6.50 -0.94 17.87
N TRP A 176 5.70 -1.17 16.86
CA TRP A 176 5.42 -0.23 15.79
C TRP A 176 4.06 0.42 16.03
N LEU A 177 3.96 1.74 15.85
CA LEU A 177 2.73 2.49 16.06
C LEU A 177 2.59 3.59 15.01
N GLY A 178 1.47 3.61 14.29
CA GLY A 178 1.14 4.58 13.25
C GLY A 178 0.87 3.93 11.90
N LYS A 179 1.16 4.65 10.80
CA LYS A 179 1.06 4.13 9.42
C LYS A 179 2.39 3.49 9.04
N MET A 180 2.41 2.16 8.95
CA MET A 180 3.64 1.36 8.95
C MET A 180 3.72 0.42 7.74
N PRO A 181 4.90 -0.15 7.41
CA PRO A 181 4.99 -1.28 6.48
C PRO A 181 4.22 -2.47 7.03
N GLN A 182 3.89 -3.43 6.17
CA GLN A 182 3.29 -4.69 6.62
C GLN A 182 4.13 -5.33 7.73
N PRO A 183 3.56 -5.59 8.93
CA PRO A 183 4.34 -6.06 10.07
C PRO A 183 4.66 -7.55 10.02
N TRP A 184 4.02 -8.31 9.14
CA TRP A 184 4.20 -9.76 8.97
C TRP A 184 5.23 -10.11 7.90
N VAL A 185 5.70 -11.35 7.94
CA VAL A 185 6.57 -11.94 6.91
C VAL A 185 5.69 -12.46 5.77
N THR A 186 6.06 -12.16 4.55
CA THR A 186 5.41 -12.63 3.32
C THR A 186 6.43 -13.28 2.40
N THR A 187 5.94 -14.09 1.46
CA THR A 187 6.71 -14.60 0.32
C THR A 187 6.68 -13.62 -0.86
N SER A 188 6.99 -14.11 -2.06
CA SER A 188 6.82 -13.35 -3.31
C SER A 188 5.41 -13.42 -3.89
N SER A 189 4.45 -14.09 -3.22
CA SER A 189 3.03 -14.14 -3.65
C SER A 189 2.39 -12.76 -3.74
N TYR A 190 1.28 -12.67 -4.47
CA TYR A 190 0.49 -11.45 -4.64
C TYR A 190 -0.78 -11.44 -3.75
N PHE A 191 -0.87 -12.30 -2.72
CA PHE A 191 -1.99 -12.27 -1.77
C PHE A 191 -2.09 -10.95 -1.02
N TRP A 192 -0.92 -10.34 -0.74
CA TRP A 192 -0.82 -9.04 -0.10
C TRP A 192 -0.15 -8.05 -1.05
N ASP A 193 -0.85 -6.98 -1.39
CA ASP A 193 -0.23 -5.89 -2.17
C ASP A 193 0.94 -5.29 -1.38
N ARG A 194 2.07 -5.11 -2.03
CA ARG A 194 3.30 -4.62 -1.40
C ARG A 194 3.30 -3.13 -1.12
N ASP A 195 2.39 -2.40 -1.74
CA ASP A 195 2.20 -0.98 -1.50
C ASP A 195 1.25 -0.73 -0.30
N LEU A 196 0.65 -1.78 0.31
CA LEU A 196 -0.15 -1.65 1.53
C LEU A 196 0.70 -1.17 2.70
N THR A 197 0.26 -0.09 3.32
CA THR A 197 0.87 0.52 4.50
C THR A 197 -0.17 0.63 5.62
N PRO A 198 -0.37 -0.47 6.40
CA PRO A 198 -1.39 -0.53 7.45
C PRO A 198 -1.25 0.57 8.49
N GLU A 199 -2.38 0.92 9.10
CA GLU A 199 -2.46 1.91 10.19
C GLU A 199 -2.86 1.22 11.48
N GLY A 200 -2.11 1.42 12.57
CA GLY A 200 -2.42 0.77 13.83
C GLY A 200 -1.21 0.53 14.72
N ALA A 201 -1.22 -0.60 15.42
CA ALA A 201 -0.15 -1.06 16.29
C ALA A 201 0.29 -2.47 15.92
N ALA A 202 1.60 -2.73 15.96
CA ALA A 202 2.17 -4.05 15.73
C ALA A 202 3.32 -4.34 16.70
N LEU A 203 3.22 -5.47 17.39
CA LEU A 203 4.26 -6.01 18.26
C LEU A 203 5.04 -7.07 17.48
N LYS A 204 6.34 -6.90 17.38
CA LYS A 204 7.25 -7.83 16.70
C LYS A 204 8.21 -8.44 17.73
N PHE A 205 8.32 -9.75 17.72
CA PHE A 205 9.18 -10.49 18.62
C PHE A 205 10.13 -11.41 17.83
N THR A 206 11.38 -11.46 18.24
CA THR A 206 12.40 -12.36 17.63
C THR A 206 13.32 -12.92 18.70
N ARG A 207 13.42 -14.25 18.75
CA ARG A 207 14.34 -14.93 19.66
C ARG A 207 15.01 -16.12 18.96
N GLY A 208 16.29 -15.96 18.65
CA GLY A 208 17.01 -16.95 17.86
C GLY A 208 16.33 -17.18 16.51
N PRO A 209 15.97 -18.40 16.14
CA PRO A 209 15.28 -18.69 14.89
C PRO A 209 13.78 -18.38 14.92
N LEU A 210 13.19 -18.16 16.10
CA LEU A 210 11.76 -17.94 16.26
C LEU A 210 11.40 -16.46 16.10
N PHE A 211 10.31 -16.21 15.43
CA PHE A 211 9.69 -14.87 15.38
C PHE A 211 8.18 -14.95 15.59
N ALA A 212 7.62 -13.88 16.10
CA ALA A 212 6.18 -13.68 16.20
C ALA A 212 5.84 -12.22 15.91
N ASN A 213 4.70 -12.00 15.27
CA ASN A 213 4.14 -10.67 15.00
C ASN A 213 2.68 -10.69 15.44
N ALA A 214 2.26 -9.70 16.22
CA ALA A 214 0.86 -9.49 16.57
C ALA A 214 0.49 -8.06 16.18
N SER A 215 -0.69 -7.85 15.58
CA SER A 215 -1.11 -6.53 15.11
C SER A 215 -2.59 -6.29 15.37
N TYR A 216 -2.92 -5.01 15.59
CA TYR A 216 -4.27 -4.50 15.56
C TYR A 216 -4.28 -3.26 14.67
N LEU A 217 -5.02 -3.32 13.57
CA LEU A 217 -4.96 -2.36 12.47
C LEU A 217 -6.34 -1.77 12.22
N TRP A 218 -6.40 -0.46 12.04
CA TRP A 218 -7.64 0.26 11.74
C TRP A 218 -7.87 0.28 10.24
N LEU A 219 -9.05 -0.11 9.78
CA LEU A 219 -9.45 -0.08 8.38
C LEU A 219 -10.41 1.06 8.07
N ASN A 220 -11.34 1.33 8.97
CA ASN A 220 -12.28 2.43 8.83
C ASN A 220 -12.84 2.86 10.20
N GLU A 221 -12.67 4.12 10.55
CA GLU A 221 -13.36 4.76 11.67
C GLU A 221 -14.73 5.23 11.15
N ARG A 222 -15.79 4.77 11.82
CA ARG A 222 -17.18 5.10 11.46
C ARG A 222 -17.76 6.08 12.47
N ASN A 223 -17.77 7.35 12.11
CA ASN A 223 -18.41 8.37 12.92
C ASN A 223 -19.92 8.14 12.99
N VAL A 224 -20.44 7.94 14.20
CA VAL A 224 -21.88 7.77 14.45
C VAL A 224 -22.50 9.15 14.63
N SER A 225 -22.96 9.75 13.54
CA SER A 225 -23.79 10.95 13.61
C SER A 225 -25.24 10.63 13.25
N GLY A 226 -26.17 10.92 14.14
CA GLY A 226 -27.61 10.75 13.94
C GLY A 226 -28.16 9.38 14.37
N ASN A 227 -29.41 9.10 14.02
CA ASN A 227 -30.20 7.91 14.42
C ASN A 227 -29.79 6.58 13.74
N GLN A 228 -28.57 6.45 13.27
CA GLN A 228 -28.07 5.17 12.75
C GLN A 228 -27.59 4.31 13.91
N ALA A 229 -27.98 3.04 13.91
CA ALA A 229 -27.44 2.08 14.87
C ALA A 229 -25.91 2.12 14.79
N ALA A 230 -25.25 2.27 15.93
CA ALA A 230 -23.79 2.34 16.01
C ALA A 230 -23.17 1.17 15.25
N SER A 231 -22.58 1.45 14.09
CA SER A 231 -21.77 0.46 13.41
C SER A 231 -20.39 0.50 14.02
N SER A 232 -19.89 -0.66 14.47
CA SER A 232 -18.53 -0.76 14.99
C SER A 232 -17.51 -0.47 13.88
N ASP A 233 -16.41 0.17 14.24
CA ASP A 233 -15.29 0.44 13.32
C ASP A 233 -14.79 -0.84 12.65
N ALA A 234 -14.34 -0.71 11.41
CA ALA A 234 -13.68 -1.83 10.74
C ALA A 234 -12.20 -1.89 11.16
N SER A 235 -11.74 -3.09 11.49
CA SER A 235 -10.38 -3.33 11.93
C SER A 235 -9.88 -4.69 11.45
N MET A 236 -8.57 -4.91 11.54
CA MET A 236 -7.95 -6.22 11.36
C MET A 236 -7.06 -6.53 12.55
N ALA A 237 -7.33 -7.64 13.22
CA ALA A 237 -6.43 -8.24 14.19
C ALA A 237 -5.64 -9.37 13.52
N GLY A 238 -4.36 -9.52 13.86
CA GLY A 238 -3.54 -10.57 13.27
C GLY A 238 -2.46 -11.07 14.21
N ILE A 239 -2.17 -12.36 14.12
CA ILE A 239 -1.02 -12.98 14.75
C ILE A 239 -0.33 -13.89 13.75
N GLN A 240 1.00 -13.78 13.68
CA GLN A 240 1.85 -14.67 12.89
C GLN A 240 2.95 -15.22 13.79
N VAL A 241 3.22 -16.50 13.70
CA VAL A 241 4.37 -17.15 14.33
C VAL A 241 5.19 -17.87 13.26
N GLY A 242 6.49 -17.84 13.40
CA GLY A 242 7.36 -18.45 12.42
C GLY A 242 8.74 -18.80 12.94
N TRP A 243 9.44 -19.51 12.08
CA TRP A 243 10.77 -20.01 12.30
C TRP A 243 11.64 -19.73 11.07
N LYS A 244 12.82 -19.18 11.29
CA LYS A 244 13.82 -18.92 10.24
C LYS A 244 15.18 -19.37 10.70
N GLN A 245 15.77 -20.34 10.02
CA GLN A 245 17.03 -20.96 10.42
C GLN A 245 17.97 -21.14 9.24
N ASN A 246 19.23 -20.84 9.49
CA ASN A 246 20.32 -21.05 8.55
C ASN A 246 20.98 -22.41 8.77
N PHE A 247 21.18 -23.18 7.70
CA PHE A 247 21.91 -24.43 7.67
C PHE A 247 22.97 -24.35 6.55
N GLY A 248 24.15 -23.87 6.90
CA GLY A 248 25.19 -23.59 5.92
C GLY A 248 24.73 -22.53 4.89
N LYS A 249 24.66 -22.89 3.62
CA LYS A 249 24.18 -22.02 2.54
C LYS A 249 22.66 -22.01 2.35
N ASN A 250 21.94 -22.81 3.14
CA ASN A 250 20.48 -22.89 3.06
C ASN A 250 19.85 -22.09 4.19
N THR A 251 18.79 -21.35 3.90
CA THR A 251 17.93 -20.72 4.89
C THR A 251 16.51 -21.22 4.68
N PHE A 252 15.89 -21.74 5.71
CA PHE A 252 14.49 -22.14 5.70
C PHE A 252 13.69 -21.15 6.54
N THR A 253 12.56 -20.70 5.97
CA THR A 253 11.57 -19.89 6.68
C THR A 253 10.24 -20.59 6.58
N ALA A 254 9.58 -20.76 7.72
CA ALA A 254 8.20 -21.25 7.80
C ALA A 254 7.41 -20.34 8.73
N ALA A 255 6.19 -20.00 8.38
CA ALA A 255 5.30 -19.26 9.26
C ALA A 255 3.86 -19.69 9.08
N ALA A 256 3.09 -19.56 10.14
CA ALA A 256 1.63 -19.66 10.13
C ALA A 256 1.05 -18.39 10.75
N ALA A 257 -0.10 -17.95 10.25
CA ALA A 257 -0.77 -16.78 10.76
C ALA A 257 -2.28 -16.97 10.79
N TYR A 258 -2.93 -16.19 11.64
CA TYR A 258 -4.37 -16.00 11.66
C TYR A 258 -4.66 -14.51 11.65
N TYR A 259 -5.61 -14.11 10.82
CA TYR A 259 -6.07 -12.74 10.70
C TYR A 259 -7.59 -12.71 10.74
N ASP A 260 -8.15 -11.70 11.39
CA ASP A 260 -9.57 -11.45 11.50
C ASP A 260 -9.89 -10.02 11.08
N VAL A 261 -10.72 -9.87 10.04
CA VAL A 261 -11.13 -8.56 9.50
C VAL A 261 -12.55 -8.27 9.97
N ALA A 262 -12.66 -7.53 11.03
CA ALA A 262 -13.93 -7.27 11.69
C ALA A 262 -14.76 -6.18 11.00
N ASN A 263 -16.09 -6.36 11.04
CA ASN A 263 -17.11 -5.37 10.67
C ASN A 263 -17.09 -4.92 9.19
N VAL A 264 -16.68 -5.79 8.26
CA VAL A 264 -16.71 -5.54 6.81
C VAL A 264 -17.90 -6.22 6.12
N GLN A 265 -18.42 -7.33 6.67
CA GLN A 265 -19.57 -8.04 6.13
C GLN A 265 -20.80 -7.13 6.09
N ASN A 266 -21.62 -7.27 5.05
CA ASN A 266 -22.85 -6.49 4.81
C ASN A 266 -22.63 -4.99 4.55
N GLN A 267 -21.40 -4.51 4.50
CA GLN A 267 -21.11 -3.13 4.16
C GLN A 267 -21.26 -2.89 2.65
N VAL A 268 -21.56 -1.64 2.29
CA VAL A 268 -21.77 -1.24 0.91
C VAL A 268 -20.44 -1.15 0.16
N THR A 269 -20.34 -1.87 -0.96
CA THR A 269 -19.12 -1.91 -1.78
C THR A 269 -19.19 -1.06 -3.04
N LYS A 270 -20.40 -0.67 -3.46
CA LYS A 270 -20.62 0.07 -4.70
C LYS A 270 -21.45 1.33 -4.46
N TYR A 271 -20.98 2.47 -4.98
CA TYR A 271 -21.75 3.69 -4.99
C TYR A 271 -22.92 3.58 -5.97
N SER A 272 -24.11 3.94 -5.54
CA SER A 272 -25.27 4.16 -6.43
C SER A 272 -26.20 5.19 -5.83
N SER A 273 -26.88 5.94 -6.69
CA SER A 273 -27.91 6.90 -6.30
C SER A 273 -29.14 6.70 -7.16
N VAL A 274 -30.28 6.55 -6.53
CA VAL A 274 -31.57 6.39 -7.22
C VAL A 274 -32.50 7.49 -6.76
N SER A 275 -33.00 8.27 -7.71
CA SER A 275 -33.99 9.31 -7.44
C SER A 275 -35.37 8.84 -7.92
N VAL A 276 -36.33 8.79 -7.02
CA VAL A 276 -37.71 8.36 -7.32
C VAL A 276 -38.64 9.53 -7.07
N ALA A 277 -39.37 9.89 -8.11
CA ALA A 277 -40.48 10.82 -7.99
C ALA A 277 -41.72 10.07 -7.48
N PRO A 278 -42.39 10.52 -6.43
CA PRO A 278 -43.58 9.85 -5.93
C PRO A 278 -44.72 9.92 -6.95
N PRO A 279 -45.54 8.85 -7.10
CA PRO A 279 -46.72 8.86 -7.92
C PRO A 279 -47.69 9.98 -7.45
N GLY A 280 -48.04 10.92 -8.31
CA GLY A 280 -48.94 12.02 -8.00
C GLY A 280 -48.30 13.38 -7.74
N GLY A 281 -47.01 13.52 -7.91
CA GLY A 281 -46.24 14.74 -7.68
C GLY A 281 -45.84 14.91 -6.20
N GLY A 282 -44.69 15.47 -5.99
CA GLY A 282 -44.04 15.68 -4.69
C GLY A 282 -42.54 15.76 -4.81
N ASP A 283 -41.84 15.95 -3.72
CA ASP A 283 -40.38 16.04 -3.72
C ASP A 283 -39.76 14.72 -4.17
N VAL A 284 -38.76 14.80 -5.04
CA VAL A 284 -37.96 13.64 -5.49
C VAL A 284 -37.17 13.11 -4.31
N VAL A 285 -37.41 11.86 -3.93
CA VAL A 285 -36.61 11.19 -2.90
C VAL A 285 -35.40 10.55 -3.55
N THR A 286 -34.23 11.04 -3.20
CA THR A 286 -32.94 10.45 -3.64
C THR A 286 -32.39 9.55 -2.53
N THR A 287 -32.25 8.26 -2.85
CA THR A 287 -31.59 7.30 -1.97
C THR A 287 -30.20 7.01 -2.49
N THR A 288 -29.18 7.15 -1.63
CA THR A 288 -27.79 6.96 -1.99
C THR A 288 -27.19 5.77 -1.23
N CYS A 289 -26.56 4.87 -1.96
CA CYS A 289 -25.69 3.83 -1.40
C CYS A 289 -24.26 4.37 -1.38
N THR A 290 -23.77 4.77 -0.22
CA THR A 290 -22.40 5.26 -0.06
C THR A 290 -21.47 4.09 0.23
N ILE A 291 -20.32 4.03 -0.45
CA ILE A 291 -19.31 3.00 -0.19
C ILE A 291 -18.77 3.17 1.23
N ASP A 292 -18.68 2.06 1.96
CA ASP A 292 -18.04 2.05 3.28
C ASP A 292 -16.54 2.31 3.17
N GLY A 293 -15.98 3.08 4.10
CA GLY A 293 -14.56 3.46 4.07
C GLY A 293 -13.58 2.29 4.14
N ALA A 294 -14.00 1.12 4.64
CA ALA A 294 -13.18 -0.10 4.59
C ALA A 294 -12.89 -0.58 3.16
N PHE A 295 -13.65 -0.11 2.16
CA PHE A 295 -13.42 -0.37 0.73
C PHE A 295 -12.74 0.80 0.01
N GLY A 296 -12.07 1.68 0.75
CA GLY A 296 -11.35 2.84 0.23
C GLY A 296 -12.22 4.08 0.01
N ALA A 297 -11.60 5.24 -0.07
CA ALA A 297 -12.27 6.54 -0.11
C ALA A 297 -12.81 6.95 -1.51
N GLY A 298 -12.70 6.11 -2.52
CA GLY A 298 -13.07 6.46 -3.89
C GLY A 298 -14.56 6.36 -4.13
N GLN A 299 -15.20 7.47 -4.52
CA GLN A 299 -16.59 7.50 -5.01
C GLN A 299 -16.67 7.17 -6.51
N GLY A 300 -15.89 6.18 -6.98
CA GLY A 300 -15.98 5.71 -8.36
C GLY A 300 -17.29 4.95 -8.59
N THR A 301 -17.72 4.86 -9.86
CA THR A 301 -18.90 4.06 -10.25
C THR A 301 -18.64 2.55 -10.20
N GLY A 302 -17.41 2.12 -9.94
CA GLY A 302 -17.00 0.72 -9.84
C GLY A 302 -17.46 0.05 -8.52
N ASP A 303 -17.44 -1.27 -8.52
CA ASP A 303 -17.62 -2.08 -7.31
C ASP A 303 -16.26 -2.25 -6.62
N ASN A 304 -16.14 -1.74 -5.40
CA ASN A 304 -14.91 -1.78 -4.61
C ASN A 304 -14.77 -3.10 -3.82
N SER A 305 -15.55 -4.14 -4.13
CA SER A 305 -15.34 -5.48 -3.57
C SER A 305 -14.07 -6.15 -4.10
N PHE A 306 -13.51 -5.65 -5.20
CA PHE A 306 -12.33 -6.21 -5.90
C PHE A 306 -12.41 -7.72 -6.09
N GLY A 307 -13.56 -8.18 -6.60
CA GLY A 307 -13.80 -9.57 -6.92
C GLY A 307 -14.47 -10.38 -5.80
N ASN A 308 -14.46 -9.93 -4.55
CA ASN A 308 -15.18 -10.64 -3.49
C ASN A 308 -16.68 -10.74 -3.80
N THR A 309 -17.33 -11.77 -3.26
CA THR A 309 -18.75 -12.01 -3.49
C THR A 309 -19.60 -10.91 -2.87
N THR A 310 -20.50 -10.36 -3.68
CA THR A 310 -21.47 -9.35 -3.25
C THR A 310 -22.90 -9.85 -3.43
N TYR A 311 -23.83 -9.21 -2.74
CA TYR A 311 -25.26 -9.43 -2.87
C TYR A 311 -26.00 -8.08 -2.89
N THR A 312 -27.24 -8.11 -3.36
CA THR A 312 -28.12 -6.94 -3.36
C THR A 312 -28.98 -6.96 -2.08
N GLY A 313 -28.79 -6.00 -1.22
CA GLY A 313 -29.50 -5.86 0.04
C GLY A 313 -30.18 -4.50 0.18
N PRO A 314 -31.07 -4.29 1.20
CA PRO A 314 -31.78 -3.03 1.39
C PRO A 314 -30.81 -1.87 1.61
N ALA A 315 -31.18 -0.68 1.12
CA ALA A 315 -30.46 0.55 1.41
C ALA A 315 -30.49 0.87 2.91
N PRO A 316 -29.51 1.63 3.44
CA PRO A 316 -29.47 2.03 4.84
C PRO A 316 -30.71 2.82 5.29
N GLN A 317 -31.34 3.55 4.39
CA GLN A 317 -32.54 4.34 4.68
C GLN A 317 -33.78 3.45 4.65
N VAL A 318 -34.46 3.38 5.78
CA VAL A 318 -35.68 2.57 5.97
C VAL A 318 -36.80 3.09 5.07
N GLY A 319 -37.41 2.19 4.30
CA GLY A 319 -38.64 2.47 3.54
C GLY A 319 -38.44 2.95 2.09
N SER A 320 -37.20 3.06 1.60
CA SER A 320 -36.95 3.57 0.24
C SER A 320 -37.24 2.58 -0.90
N GLY A 321 -37.35 1.28 -0.62
CA GLY A 321 -37.43 0.23 -1.65
C GLY A 321 -36.16 0.08 -2.48
N THR A 322 -35.16 0.92 -2.23
CA THR A 322 -33.85 0.90 -2.93
C THR A 322 -32.95 -0.18 -2.35
N THR A 323 -32.13 -0.78 -3.20
CA THR A 323 -31.16 -1.81 -2.81
C THR A 323 -29.75 -1.36 -3.09
N CYS A 324 -28.79 -1.83 -2.26
CA CYS A 324 -27.37 -1.55 -2.39
C CYS A 324 -26.58 -2.83 -2.63
N THR A 325 -25.46 -2.73 -3.37
CA THR A 325 -24.48 -3.82 -3.48
C THR A 325 -23.66 -3.89 -2.19
N ARG A 326 -23.65 -5.05 -1.55
CA ARG A 326 -23.04 -5.29 -0.24
C ARG A 326 -22.14 -6.52 -0.27
N LEU A 327 -21.10 -6.50 0.55
CA LEU A 327 -20.22 -7.63 0.75
C LEU A 327 -20.97 -8.81 1.42
N LEU A 328 -20.85 -10.02 0.85
CA LEU A 328 -21.51 -11.20 1.37
C LEU A 328 -20.74 -11.87 2.50
N SER A 329 -19.45 -12.13 2.26
CA SER A 329 -18.60 -12.89 3.17
C SER A 329 -18.00 -12.01 4.26
N ASP A 330 -17.69 -12.63 5.39
CA ASP A 330 -16.77 -12.13 6.38
C ASP A 330 -15.38 -12.69 6.15
N PHE A 331 -14.34 -12.16 6.82
CA PHE A 331 -12.96 -12.53 6.57
C PHE A 331 -12.18 -12.83 7.83
N SER A 332 -12.05 -14.13 8.12
CA SER A 332 -11.15 -14.66 9.14
C SER A 332 -10.29 -15.73 8.48
N PHE A 333 -9.01 -15.48 8.25
CA PHE A 333 -8.23 -16.39 7.42
C PHE A 333 -6.96 -16.89 8.10
N TRP A 334 -6.70 -18.18 7.89
CA TRP A 334 -5.43 -18.83 8.16
C TRP A 334 -4.50 -18.66 6.98
N SER A 335 -3.22 -18.43 7.24
CA SER A 335 -2.19 -18.54 6.22
C SER A 335 -1.02 -19.38 6.70
N ALA A 336 -0.33 -20.00 5.75
CA ALA A 336 0.90 -20.72 5.97
C ALA A 336 1.86 -20.44 4.82
N LEU A 337 3.11 -20.15 5.12
CA LEU A 337 4.15 -19.93 4.14
C LEU A 337 5.39 -20.80 4.42
N LEU A 338 6.03 -21.19 3.33
CA LEU A 338 7.33 -21.87 3.34
C LEU A 338 8.23 -21.17 2.33
N GLN A 339 9.47 -20.92 2.73
CA GLN A 339 10.49 -20.40 1.83
C GLN A 339 11.82 -21.10 2.09
N TRP A 340 12.48 -21.47 1.02
CA TRP A 340 13.82 -22.02 1.02
C TRP A 340 14.73 -21.15 0.18
N ASP A 341 15.70 -20.51 0.84
CA ASP A 341 16.75 -19.75 0.19
C ASP A 341 18.03 -20.59 0.16
N THR A 342 18.62 -20.73 -1.02
CA THR A 342 19.84 -21.52 -1.25
C THR A 342 20.68 -20.88 -2.36
N ALA A 343 21.66 -21.62 -2.88
CA ALA A 343 22.43 -21.23 -4.05
C ALA A 343 22.75 -22.41 -4.95
N VAL A 344 22.61 -22.21 -6.26
CA VAL A 344 23.06 -23.12 -7.31
C VAL A 344 24.35 -22.56 -7.86
N GLY A 345 25.48 -23.19 -7.50
CA GLY A 345 26.79 -22.62 -7.74
C GLY A 345 26.96 -21.28 -7.01
N ARG A 346 27.18 -20.19 -7.76
CA ARG A 346 27.27 -18.82 -7.24
C ARG A 346 25.94 -18.05 -7.27
N PHE A 347 24.90 -18.62 -7.84
CA PHE A 347 23.64 -17.94 -8.05
C PHE A 347 22.66 -18.25 -6.93
N PRO A 348 22.16 -17.24 -6.20
CA PRO A 348 21.08 -17.41 -5.22
C PRO A 348 19.82 -18.02 -5.87
N LEU A 349 19.13 -18.87 -5.15
CA LEU A 349 17.84 -19.44 -5.50
C LEU A 349 16.91 -19.34 -4.29
N THR A 350 15.76 -18.73 -4.47
CA THR A 350 14.65 -18.74 -3.51
C THR A 350 13.50 -19.55 -4.09
N VAL A 351 12.99 -20.52 -3.35
CA VAL A 351 11.77 -21.28 -3.66
C VAL A 351 10.76 -21.01 -2.56
N PHE A 352 9.51 -20.79 -2.90
CA PHE A 352 8.47 -20.49 -1.93
C PHE A 352 7.14 -21.16 -2.27
N ALA A 353 6.35 -21.37 -1.23
CA ALA A 353 4.93 -21.73 -1.31
C ALA A 353 4.17 -20.94 -0.24
N ASP A 354 2.96 -20.55 -0.57
CA ASP A 354 2.07 -19.76 0.28
C ASP A 354 0.64 -20.28 0.13
N TYR A 355 -0.07 -20.34 1.24
CA TYR A 355 -1.45 -20.80 1.30
C TYR A 355 -2.28 -19.91 2.21
N MET A 356 -3.53 -19.65 1.83
CA MET A 356 -4.48 -18.89 2.63
C MET A 356 -5.87 -19.47 2.51
N GLN A 357 -6.62 -19.49 3.60
CA GLN A 357 -8.01 -19.94 3.63
C GLN A 357 -8.86 -19.06 4.55
N ASN A 358 -9.92 -18.50 3.99
CA ASN A 358 -10.93 -17.75 4.74
C ASN A 358 -11.96 -18.69 5.37
N THR A 359 -11.94 -18.85 6.68
CA THR A 359 -12.86 -19.73 7.41
C THR A 359 -14.23 -19.10 7.68
N ALA A 360 -14.38 -17.80 7.46
CA ALA A 360 -15.63 -17.05 7.62
C ALA A 360 -16.36 -16.79 6.29
N ALA A 361 -15.84 -17.32 5.17
CA ALA A 361 -16.46 -17.19 3.86
C ALA A 361 -17.87 -17.81 3.85
N LYS A 362 -18.80 -17.10 3.25
CA LYS A 362 -20.18 -17.60 3.07
C LYS A 362 -20.27 -18.42 1.79
N VAL A 363 -21.22 -19.34 1.78
CA VAL A 363 -21.58 -20.07 0.57
C VAL A 363 -22.05 -19.10 -0.50
N ASN A 364 -21.38 -19.11 -1.66
CA ASN A 364 -21.82 -18.33 -2.80
C ASN A 364 -23.13 -18.93 -3.35
N PRO A 365 -24.24 -18.17 -3.37
CA PRO A 365 -25.55 -18.70 -3.72
C PRO A 365 -25.68 -19.12 -5.19
N LYS A 366 -24.81 -18.64 -6.08
CA LYS A 366 -24.85 -18.95 -7.51
C LYS A 366 -24.22 -20.31 -7.83
N VAL A 367 -23.22 -20.74 -7.07
CA VAL A 367 -22.50 -22.01 -7.30
C VAL A 367 -22.65 -22.99 -6.14
N ASN A 368 -23.33 -22.60 -5.05
CA ASN A 368 -23.54 -23.38 -3.85
C ASN A 368 -22.25 -23.96 -3.25
N LYS A 369 -21.18 -23.13 -3.21
CA LYS A 369 -19.84 -23.47 -2.68
C LYS A 369 -19.26 -22.30 -1.94
N THR A 370 -18.39 -22.55 -0.95
CA THR A 370 -17.46 -21.56 -0.43
C THR A 370 -16.28 -21.44 -1.41
N LEU A 371 -15.85 -20.19 -1.68
CA LEU A 371 -14.79 -19.88 -2.64
C LEU A 371 -13.65 -19.23 -1.86
N ASP A 372 -13.10 -19.94 -0.90
CA ASP A 372 -12.39 -19.46 0.30
C ASP A 372 -10.89 -19.77 0.31
N GLY A 373 -10.35 -20.46 -0.69
CA GLY A 373 -8.96 -20.90 -0.73
C GLY A 373 -8.09 -20.09 -1.69
N ALA A 374 -6.85 -19.82 -1.30
CA ALA A 374 -5.80 -19.26 -2.15
C ALA A 374 -4.49 -20.02 -1.97
N ALA A 375 -3.75 -20.22 -3.06
CA ALA A 375 -2.45 -20.89 -3.06
C ALA A 375 -1.49 -20.24 -4.06
N ALA A 376 -0.23 -20.15 -3.70
CA ALA A 376 0.83 -19.66 -4.57
C ALA A 376 2.11 -20.49 -4.37
N PHE A 377 2.88 -20.66 -5.44
CA PHE A 377 4.22 -21.23 -5.37
C PHE A 377 5.08 -20.67 -6.50
N GLY A 378 6.39 -20.64 -6.28
CA GLY A 378 7.29 -20.14 -7.29
C GLY A 378 8.76 -20.16 -6.87
N PHE A 379 9.57 -19.58 -7.73
CA PHE A 379 10.99 -19.41 -7.46
C PHE A 379 11.51 -18.09 -8.02
N MET A 380 12.60 -17.61 -7.41
CA MET A 380 13.44 -16.53 -7.91
C MET A 380 14.86 -17.04 -8.05
N PHE A 381 15.46 -16.89 -9.21
CA PHE A 381 16.81 -17.34 -9.51
C PHE A 381 17.73 -16.16 -9.78
N ASN A 382 18.90 -16.16 -9.13
CA ASN A 382 19.85 -15.08 -9.05
C ASN A 382 19.26 -13.85 -8.30
N LYS A 383 20.01 -12.75 -8.26
CA LYS A 383 19.59 -11.51 -7.59
C LYS A 383 20.13 -10.29 -8.33
N ALA A 384 19.23 -9.44 -8.76
CA ALA A 384 19.54 -8.14 -9.36
C ALA A 384 19.84 -7.11 -8.24
N SER A 385 21.10 -6.98 -7.85
CA SER A 385 21.52 -6.10 -6.74
C SER A 385 22.76 -5.27 -7.01
N ALA A 386 23.72 -5.80 -7.76
CA ALA A 386 24.96 -5.09 -8.15
C ALA A 386 24.95 -4.76 -9.65
N PRO A 387 25.70 -3.77 -10.11
CA PRO A 387 25.82 -3.48 -11.55
C PRO A 387 26.14 -4.74 -12.36
N LYS A 388 25.44 -4.92 -13.49
CA LYS A 388 25.47 -6.07 -14.40
C LYS A 388 24.90 -7.37 -13.83
N SER A 389 24.29 -7.36 -12.63
CA SER A 389 23.55 -8.51 -12.14
C SER A 389 22.11 -8.54 -12.69
N TRP A 390 21.53 -9.73 -12.69
CA TRP A 390 20.20 -10.00 -13.19
C TRP A 390 19.45 -10.95 -12.24
N GLU A 391 18.15 -11.02 -12.42
CA GLU A 391 17.25 -11.90 -11.67
C GLU A 391 16.14 -12.38 -12.61
N VAL A 392 15.70 -13.62 -12.46
CA VAL A 392 14.50 -14.14 -13.13
C VAL A 392 13.67 -14.93 -12.12
N GLY A 393 12.37 -14.91 -12.29
CA GLY A 393 11.45 -15.65 -11.44
C GLY A 393 10.19 -16.06 -12.16
N VAL A 394 9.59 -17.15 -11.66
CA VAL A 394 8.30 -17.64 -12.12
C VAL A 394 7.48 -18.02 -10.91
N GLN A 395 6.21 -17.67 -10.93
CA GLN A 395 5.26 -18.12 -9.92
C GLN A 395 3.92 -18.46 -10.56
N TYR A 396 3.23 -19.40 -9.94
CA TYR A 396 1.82 -19.65 -10.15
C TYR A 396 1.05 -19.24 -8.90
N GLU A 397 -0.10 -18.64 -9.11
CA GLU A 397 -1.00 -18.25 -8.04
C GLU A 397 -2.44 -18.48 -8.44
N GLN A 398 -3.25 -18.89 -7.48
CA GLN A 398 -4.71 -18.88 -7.57
C GLN A 398 -5.26 -18.21 -6.31
N ASN A 399 -6.24 -17.36 -6.48
CA ASN A 399 -6.85 -16.58 -5.41
C ASN A 399 -8.38 -16.68 -5.54
N GLY A 400 -8.98 -17.53 -4.73
CA GLY A 400 -10.43 -17.75 -4.72
C GLY A 400 -11.20 -16.47 -4.43
N LYS A 401 -12.45 -16.45 -4.87
CA LYS A 401 -13.29 -15.24 -4.84
C LYS A 401 -13.40 -14.58 -3.46
N ASP A 402 -13.50 -15.36 -2.40
CA ASP A 402 -13.61 -14.90 -1.00
C ASP A 402 -12.46 -15.40 -0.13
N ALA A 403 -11.34 -15.80 -0.72
CA ALA A 403 -10.18 -16.31 0.00
C ALA A 403 -9.42 -15.21 0.77
N VAL A 404 -9.39 -14.01 0.22
CA VAL A 404 -8.72 -12.83 0.77
C VAL A 404 -9.64 -11.64 0.65
N PHE A 405 -9.55 -10.70 1.61
CA PHE A 405 -10.27 -9.43 1.51
C PHE A 405 -9.74 -8.64 0.31
N GLY A 406 -10.59 -8.32 -0.65
CA GLY A 406 -10.21 -7.76 -1.95
C GLY A 406 -9.39 -6.48 -1.90
N GLN A 407 -9.54 -5.70 -0.81
CA GLN A 407 -8.73 -4.51 -0.57
C GLN A 407 -7.25 -4.79 -0.29
N PHE A 408 -6.87 -6.04 -0.04
CA PHE A 408 -5.50 -6.40 0.32
C PHE A 408 -4.73 -7.06 -0.84
N VAL A 409 -5.43 -7.57 -1.86
CA VAL A 409 -4.77 -8.24 -2.99
C VAL A 409 -3.97 -7.26 -3.85
N ASP A 410 -2.93 -7.78 -4.47
CA ASP A 410 -2.07 -7.03 -5.38
C ASP A 410 -2.87 -6.40 -6.53
N SER A 411 -2.60 -5.14 -6.83
CA SER A 411 -3.32 -4.36 -7.85
C SER A 411 -2.97 -4.74 -9.30
N ASP A 412 -1.98 -5.61 -9.50
CA ASP A 412 -1.49 -6.00 -10.81
C ASP A 412 -1.93 -7.43 -11.21
N PHE A 413 -1.90 -8.39 -10.28
CA PHE A 413 -2.34 -9.76 -10.49
C PHE A 413 -3.87 -9.82 -10.69
N GLY A 414 -4.32 -10.51 -11.73
CA GLY A 414 -5.76 -10.60 -12.01
C GLY A 414 -6.45 -9.25 -12.20
N GLY A 415 -5.71 -8.21 -12.63
CA GLY A 415 -6.26 -6.85 -12.73
C GLY A 415 -6.61 -6.21 -11.39
N GLY A 416 -6.07 -6.74 -10.30
CA GLY A 416 -6.34 -6.24 -8.94
C GLY A 416 -7.60 -6.82 -8.30
N ASN A 417 -8.04 -7.99 -8.75
CA ASN A 417 -9.23 -8.66 -8.22
C ASN A 417 -8.89 -10.03 -7.64
N THR A 418 -9.69 -10.49 -6.69
CA THR A 418 -9.81 -11.89 -6.33
C THR A 418 -10.45 -12.68 -7.48
N ASP A 419 -10.66 -13.99 -7.31
CA ASP A 419 -11.19 -14.87 -8.36
C ASP A 419 -10.29 -14.90 -9.60
N ALA A 420 -8.99 -14.96 -9.36
CA ALA A 420 -7.95 -14.96 -10.38
C ALA A 420 -6.95 -16.09 -10.16
N LYS A 421 -6.46 -16.68 -11.27
CA LYS A 421 -5.37 -17.67 -11.25
C LYS A 421 -4.44 -17.46 -12.42
N GLY A 422 -3.20 -17.91 -12.30
CA GLY A 422 -2.29 -17.95 -13.44
C GLY A 422 -0.83 -17.76 -13.09
N TRP A 423 -0.05 -17.56 -14.13
CA TRP A 423 1.39 -17.45 -14.08
C TRP A 423 1.84 -16.00 -14.06
N VAL A 424 2.96 -15.74 -13.38
CA VAL A 424 3.70 -14.48 -13.42
C VAL A 424 5.16 -14.78 -13.70
N PHE A 425 5.71 -14.13 -14.71
CA PHE A 425 7.11 -14.19 -15.08
C PHE A 425 7.76 -12.86 -14.73
N LYS A 426 8.88 -12.90 -14.04
CA LYS A 426 9.61 -11.72 -13.56
C LYS A 426 11.03 -11.73 -14.08
N GLY A 427 11.55 -10.56 -14.44
CA GLY A 427 12.94 -10.38 -14.78
C GLY A 427 13.42 -9.03 -14.28
N ALA A 428 14.69 -8.96 -13.85
CA ALA A 428 15.33 -7.71 -13.49
C ALA A 428 16.77 -7.70 -13.94
N PHE A 429 17.27 -6.49 -14.26
CA PHE A 429 18.67 -6.23 -14.62
C PHE A 429 19.13 -4.91 -14.02
N VAL A 430 20.33 -4.87 -13.48
CA VAL A 430 20.95 -3.67 -12.90
C VAL A 430 22.00 -3.13 -13.87
N PRO A 431 21.67 -2.11 -14.70
CA PRO A 431 22.62 -1.56 -15.66
C PRO A 431 23.76 -0.78 -14.98
N ALA A 432 23.45 -0.07 -13.91
CA ALA A 432 24.40 0.76 -13.14
C ALA A 432 23.97 0.84 -11.68
N THR A 433 24.85 1.34 -10.82
CA THR A 433 24.54 1.56 -9.39
C THR A 433 23.25 2.36 -9.24
N ASN A 434 22.37 1.91 -8.34
CA ASN A 434 21.07 2.51 -8.03
C ASN A 434 20.00 2.39 -9.13
N TRP A 435 20.30 1.85 -10.29
CA TRP A 435 19.35 1.66 -11.38
C TRP A 435 18.93 0.20 -11.51
N THR A 436 17.66 -0.04 -11.75
CA THR A 436 17.14 -1.38 -12.03
C THR A 436 16.09 -1.30 -13.15
N LEU A 437 16.23 -2.12 -14.16
CA LEU A 437 15.21 -2.40 -15.17
C LEU A 437 14.46 -3.65 -14.76
N ASN A 438 13.14 -3.59 -14.67
CA ASN A 438 12.31 -4.76 -14.39
C ASN A 438 11.34 -5.01 -15.54
N GLY A 439 11.10 -6.29 -15.81
CA GLY A 439 10.02 -6.74 -16.66
C GLY A 439 9.13 -7.71 -15.88
N THR A 440 7.82 -7.54 -15.96
CA THR A 440 6.85 -8.49 -15.39
C THR A 440 5.80 -8.81 -16.43
N PHE A 441 5.52 -10.11 -16.61
CA PHE A 441 4.47 -10.59 -17.49
C PHE A 441 3.48 -11.45 -16.70
N PHE A 442 2.22 -11.05 -16.72
CA PHE A 442 1.10 -11.75 -16.11
C PHE A 442 0.32 -12.47 -17.19
N LEU A 443 0.08 -13.75 -16.98
CA LEU A 443 -0.75 -14.61 -17.80
C LEU A 443 -1.80 -15.24 -16.91
N ASN A 444 -2.92 -14.55 -16.75
CA ASN A 444 -3.92 -14.88 -15.76
C ASN A 444 -5.28 -15.23 -16.41
N LYS A 445 -6.11 -15.88 -15.61
CA LYS A 445 -7.54 -16.10 -15.86
C LYS A 445 -8.32 -15.45 -14.73
N LEU A 446 -9.34 -14.70 -15.07
CA LEU A 446 -10.30 -14.10 -14.14
C LEU A 446 -11.56 -14.95 -14.09
N ASN A 447 -12.35 -14.80 -13.02
CA ASN A 447 -13.61 -15.52 -12.81
C ASN A 447 -13.44 -17.05 -12.90
N TYR A 448 -12.33 -17.58 -12.39
CA TYR A 448 -11.99 -19.00 -12.52
C TYR A 448 -12.87 -19.90 -11.61
N ASP A 449 -13.46 -19.34 -10.56
CA ASP A 449 -14.43 -20.05 -9.72
C ASP A 449 -15.76 -20.32 -10.42
N GLY A 450 -15.90 -19.79 -11.64
CA GLY A 450 -17.04 -20.10 -12.53
C GLY A 450 -18.37 -19.59 -12.02
N VAL A 451 -18.36 -18.50 -11.22
CA VAL A 451 -19.61 -17.89 -10.73
C VAL A 451 -20.36 -17.26 -11.89
N PRO A 452 -21.57 -17.73 -12.24
CA PRO A 452 -22.33 -17.18 -13.35
C PRO A 452 -22.63 -15.71 -13.12
N SER A 453 -22.24 -14.84 -14.05
CA SER A 453 -22.77 -13.49 -14.16
C SER A 453 -23.77 -13.43 -15.33
N SER A 454 -24.63 -12.43 -15.36
CA SER A 454 -25.67 -12.30 -16.38
C SER A 454 -25.13 -12.30 -17.83
N ASP A 455 -23.83 -12.00 -17.98
CA ASP A 455 -23.20 -11.75 -19.28
C ASP A 455 -21.91 -12.56 -19.54
N ALA A 456 -21.53 -13.49 -18.66
CA ALA A 456 -20.14 -13.94 -18.63
C ALA A 456 -19.86 -15.30 -19.23
N LYS A 457 -18.82 -15.36 -20.04
CA LYS A 457 -17.93 -16.50 -20.14
C LYS A 457 -17.41 -16.89 -18.76
N HIS A 458 -17.31 -18.19 -18.47
CA HIS A 458 -16.90 -18.67 -17.15
C HIS A 458 -15.48 -18.22 -16.75
N GLU A 459 -14.53 -18.16 -17.69
CA GLU A 459 -13.18 -17.66 -17.47
C GLU A 459 -12.83 -16.60 -18.52
N LEU A 460 -12.20 -15.49 -18.07
CA LEU A 460 -11.74 -14.42 -18.93
C LEU A 460 -10.20 -14.39 -18.95
N ASP A 461 -9.62 -14.24 -20.12
CA ASP A 461 -8.18 -14.06 -20.28
C ASP A 461 -7.75 -12.65 -19.81
N TYR A 462 -6.67 -12.63 -19.05
CA TYR A 462 -6.02 -11.39 -18.62
C TYR A 462 -4.52 -11.51 -18.83
N LYS A 463 -3.98 -10.62 -19.66
CA LYS A 463 -2.54 -10.51 -19.91
C LYS A 463 -2.09 -9.10 -19.58
N ARG A 464 -0.97 -9.00 -18.88
CA ARG A 464 -0.36 -7.70 -18.58
C ARG A 464 1.14 -7.79 -18.72
N VAL A 465 1.74 -6.80 -19.36
CA VAL A 465 3.19 -6.60 -19.44
C VAL A 465 3.53 -5.29 -18.79
N GLN A 466 4.55 -5.29 -17.95
CA GLN A 466 5.08 -4.10 -17.30
C GLN A 466 6.58 -3.98 -17.52
N PHE A 467 7.04 -2.81 -17.87
CA PHE A 467 8.44 -2.45 -17.94
C PHE A 467 8.70 -1.27 -16.99
N ASP A 468 9.53 -1.51 -15.99
CA ASP A 468 9.88 -0.52 -14.98
C ASP A 468 11.33 -0.08 -15.11
N LEU A 469 11.56 1.22 -15.12
CA LEU A 469 12.84 1.84 -14.84
C LEU A 469 12.79 2.37 -13.41
N ASN A 470 13.62 1.82 -12.52
CA ASN A 470 13.69 2.24 -11.12
C ASN A 470 15.06 2.85 -10.83
N TYR A 471 15.04 3.93 -10.05
CA TYR A 471 16.21 4.55 -9.44
C TYR A 471 16.00 4.64 -7.93
N LYS A 472 17.02 4.26 -7.14
CA LYS A 472 17.00 4.35 -5.67
C LYS A 472 18.18 5.21 -5.20
N TYR A 473 18.00 6.00 -4.14
CA TYR A 473 19.00 6.86 -3.51
C TYR A 473 18.94 6.83 -1.98
#